data_52ee15e8177f6d4ebb1a18ffe41250bd
#
_entry.id   52ee15e8177f6d4ebb1a18ffe41250bd
#
_cell.length_a   1.000
_cell.length_b   1.000
_cell.length_c   1.000
_cell.angle_alpha   90.00
_cell.angle_beta   90.00
_cell.angle_gamma   90.00
#
_symmetry.space_group_name_H-M   'P 1'
#
loop_
_entity.id
_entity.type
_entity.pdbx_description
1 polymer ?
#
loop_
_entity_poly.entity_id
_entity_poly.type
_entity_poly.pdbx_seq_one_letter_code
_entity_poly.pdbx_strand_id
1 'polypeptide(L)'
;EIEGKKLGVIGLGAIGVLVANAANKLGMEVYGYDPFMSVNSAWALSKHVRQAKDMDEIFKTCDYITVHVPSTKDTKGMLNKEKFALMKDGARLLNFARGDLVVNEDLLEAVESGKLSKYITDFASQELIGKDNIIVLPHLGASTPESEDNCAKMAVQELKDFLENGNIKNSVNFPAVNQPRESKVRLCITNKNMPNILARISKLFADHNLNIENMVNRSRGDYAYTLIDTNDDVRQDIIERIEAAEGIINVRVIK
;
A
#
# COMPACT_ATOMS: atom_id res chain seq x y z
N GLU A 1 -13.41 -12.31 -26.82
CA GLU A 1 -13.41 -10.84 -26.91
C GLU A 1 -13.57 -10.23 -25.52
N ILE A 2 -12.88 -9.12 -25.27
CA ILE A 2 -12.99 -8.35 -24.03
C ILE A 2 -13.67 -7.01 -24.24
N GLU A 3 -13.74 -6.52 -25.47
CA GLU A 3 -14.44 -5.28 -25.84
C GLU A 3 -15.91 -5.36 -25.42
N GLY A 4 -16.42 -4.31 -24.78
CA GLY A 4 -17.78 -4.22 -24.26
C GLY A 4 -18.07 -5.12 -23.04
N LYS A 5 -17.10 -5.91 -22.55
CA LYS A 5 -17.24 -6.67 -21.31
C LYS A 5 -16.97 -5.79 -20.09
N LYS A 6 -17.57 -6.14 -18.97
CA LYS A 6 -17.42 -5.41 -17.71
C LYS A 6 -16.31 -6.01 -16.87
N LEU A 7 -15.33 -5.17 -16.49
CA LEU A 7 -14.26 -5.52 -15.56
C LEU A 7 -14.50 -4.82 -14.23
N GLY A 8 -14.55 -5.59 -13.15
CA GLY A 8 -14.50 -5.10 -11.78
C GLY A 8 -13.07 -5.10 -11.25
N VAL A 9 -12.61 -3.98 -10.75
CA VAL A 9 -11.29 -3.82 -10.13
C VAL A 9 -11.48 -3.51 -8.65
N ILE A 10 -11.07 -4.45 -7.79
CA ILE A 10 -11.14 -4.32 -6.33
C ILE A 10 -9.74 -3.96 -5.81
N GLY A 11 -9.61 -2.74 -5.28
CA GLY A 11 -8.33 -2.12 -4.92
C GLY A 11 -7.77 -1.26 -6.06
N LEU A 12 -7.75 0.06 -5.86
CA LEU A 12 -7.27 1.06 -6.82
C LEU A 12 -5.98 1.73 -6.33
N GLY A 13 -5.06 0.90 -5.83
CA GLY A 13 -3.69 1.29 -5.52
C GLY A 13 -2.83 1.41 -6.78
N ALA A 14 -1.50 1.36 -6.61
CA ALA A 14 -0.53 1.54 -7.71
C ALA A 14 -0.75 0.58 -8.90
N ILE A 15 -1.13 -0.67 -8.64
CA ILE A 15 -1.36 -1.68 -9.68
C ILE A 15 -2.79 -1.58 -10.22
N GLY A 16 -3.80 -1.53 -9.33
CA GLY A 16 -5.21 -1.53 -9.74
C GLY A 16 -5.58 -0.37 -10.65
N VAL A 17 -5.03 0.83 -10.42
CA VAL A 17 -5.21 1.99 -11.30
C VAL A 17 -4.66 1.73 -12.71
N LEU A 18 -3.48 1.12 -12.82
CA LEU A 18 -2.88 0.80 -14.12
C LEU A 18 -3.70 -0.25 -14.87
N VAL A 19 -4.17 -1.28 -14.17
CA VAL A 19 -5.04 -2.31 -14.76
C VAL A 19 -6.37 -1.73 -15.22
N ALA A 20 -7.01 -0.90 -14.39
CA ALA A 20 -8.27 -0.24 -14.74
C ALA A 20 -8.12 0.65 -15.98
N ASN A 21 -7.06 1.44 -16.04
CA ASN A 21 -6.77 2.32 -17.18
C ASN A 21 -6.47 1.53 -18.46
N ALA A 22 -5.69 0.44 -18.36
CA ALA A 22 -5.37 -0.41 -19.50
C ALA A 22 -6.62 -1.11 -20.04
N ALA A 23 -7.44 -1.70 -19.16
CA ALA A 23 -8.68 -2.36 -19.55
C ALA A 23 -9.67 -1.41 -20.24
N ASN A 24 -9.78 -0.17 -19.73
CA ASN A 24 -10.61 0.85 -20.35
C ASN A 24 -10.13 1.19 -21.79
N LYS A 25 -8.81 1.29 -22.00
CA LYS A 25 -8.22 1.51 -23.34
C LYS A 25 -8.43 0.32 -24.28
N LEU A 26 -8.61 -0.88 -23.76
CA LEU A 26 -8.92 -2.10 -24.50
C LEU A 26 -10.43 -2.25 -24.78
N GLY A 27 -11.24 -1.23 -24.49
CA GLY A 27 -12.67 -1.21 -24.79
C GLY A 27 -13.55 -1.89 -23.74
N MET A 28 -13.03 -2.21 -22.55
CA MET A 28 -13.86 -2.73 -21.46
C MET A 28 -14.60 -1.60 -20.73
N GLU A 29 -15.79 -1.91 -20.21
CA GLU A 29 -16.45 -1.09 -19.20
C GLU A 29 -15.86 -1.41 -17.82
N VAL A 30 -15.18 -0.45 -17.20
CA VAL A 30 -14.46 -0.70 -15.95
C VAL A 30 -15.21 -0.12 -14.76
N TYR A 31 -15.40 -0.95 -13.73
CA TYR A 31 -15.95 -0.60 -12.42
C TYR A 31 -14.84 -0.76 -11.38
N GLY A 32 -14.59 0.26 -10.59
CA GLY A 32 -13.57 0.26 -9.56
C GLY A 32 -14.14 0.43 -8.16
N TYR A 33 -13.60 -0.29 -7.19
CA TYR A 33 -13.92 -0.14 -5.77
C TYR A 33 -12.66 -0.11 -4.92
N ASP A 34 -12.49 0.95 -4.15
CA ASP A 34 -11.46 1.08 -3.13
C ASP A 34 -11.91 2.09 -2.06
N PRO A 35 -12.21 1.66 -0.82
CA PRO A 35 -12.62 2.55 0.25
C PRO A 35 -11.49 3.41 0.81
N PHE A 36 -10.22 3.09 0.47
CA PHE A 36 -9.01 3.77 0.96
C PHE A 36 -8.23 4.45 -0.16
N MET A 37 -8.89 4.78 -1.27
CA MET A 37 -8.25 5.39 -2.43
C MET A 37 -7.50 6.66 -2.06
N SER A 38 -6.22 6.72 -2.43
CA SER A 38 -5.41 7.92 -2.23
C SER A 38 -5.76 9.01 -3.26
N VAL A 39 -5.51 10.27 -2.90
CA VAL A 39 -5.67 11.40 -3.84
C VAL A 39 -4.81 11.19 -5.10
N ASN A 40 -3.58 10.72 -4.95
CA ASN A 40 -2.69 10.45 -6.09
C ASN A 40 -3.25 9.35 -7.01
N SER A 41 -3.81 8.28 -6.44
CA SER A 41 -4.47 7.23 -7.22
C SER A 41 -5.69 7.77 -7.97
N ALA A 42 -6.47 8.64 -7.33
CA ALA A 42 -7.64 9.27 -7.96
C ALA A 42 -7.25 10.16 -9.15
N TRP A 43 -6.18 10.95 -9.03
CA TRP A 43 -5.64 11.75 -10.14
C TRP A 43 -5.08 10.92 -11.30
N ALA A 44 -4.57 9.73 -11.02
CA ALA A 44 -4.03 8.83 -12.03
C ALA A 44 -5.11 7.96 -12.72
N LEU A 45 -6.32 7.87 -12.14
CA LEU A 45 -7.40 7.04 -12.66
C LEU A 45 -8.10 7.71 -13.85
N SER A 46 -8.39 6.94 -14.89
CA SER A 46 -9.17 7.41 -16.03
C SER A 46 -10.57 7.83 -15.60
N LYS A 47 -11.04 8.98 -16.10
CA LYS A 47 -12.41 9.47 -15.88
C LYS A 47 -13.52 8.54 -16.41
N HIS A 48 -13.19 7.57 -17.22
CA HIS A 48 -14.10 6.58 -17.77
C HIS A 48 -14.28 5.35 -16.87
N VAL A 49 -13.49 5.21 -15.82
CA VAL A 49 -13.70 4.19 -14.79
C VAL A 49 -14.84 4.60 -13.90
N ARG A 50 -15.85 3.74 -13.78
CA ARG A 50 -17.03 3.98 -12.95
C ARG A 50 -16.76 3.56 -11.52
N GLN A 51 -17.13 4.39 -10.57
CA GLN A 51 -17.08 4.00 -9.16
C GLN A 51 -18.20 3.01 -8.86
N ALA A 52 -17.86 1.84 -8.34
CA ALA A 52 -18.82 0.93 -7.75
C ALA A 52 -19.17 1.40 -6.32
N LYS A 53 -20.44 1.28 -5.96
CA LYS A 53 -20.96 1.65 -4.65
C LYS A 53 -20.34 0.79 -3.53
N ASP A 54 -20.21 -0.51 -3.81
CA ASP A 54 -19.66 -1.52 -2.93
C ASP A 54 -19.07 -2.68 -3.76
N MET A 55 -18.42 -3.63 -3.10
CA MET A 55 -17.90 -4.83 -3.76
C MET A 55 -19.00 -5.71 -4.35
N ASP A 56 -20.17 -5.75 -3.73
CA ASP A 56 -21.28 -6.60 -4.18
C ASP A 56 -21.82 -6.15 -5.52
N GLU A 57 -21.77 -4.84 -5.81
CA GLU A 57 -22.11 -4.33 -7.14
C GLU A 57 -21.14 -4.87 -8.20
N ILE A 58 -19.83 -4.93 -7.89
CA ILE A 58 -18.83 -5.53 -8.78
C ILE A 58 -19.15 -7.00 -9.04
N PHE A 59 -19.39 -7.77 -7.99
CA PHE A 59 -19.70 -9.19 -8.11
C PHE A 59 -20.94 -9.45 -8.97
N LYS A 60 -22.00 -8.70 -8.76
CA LYS A 60 -23.29 -8.84 -9.49
C LYS A 60 -23.24 -8.36 -10.94
N THR A 61 -22.33 -7.42 -11.24
CA THR A 61 -22.39 -6.67 -12.51
C THR A 61 -21.32 -7.10 -13.50
N CYS A 62 -20.12 -7.48 -13.03
CA CYS A 62 -18.94 -7.65 -13.87
C CYS A 62 -18.80 -9.06 -14.43
N ASP A 63 -18.27 -9.17 -15.65
CA ASP A 63 -17.97 -10.42 -16.33
C ASP A 63 -16.58 -10.93 -15.97
N TYR A 64 -15.67 -10.01 -15.64
CA TYR A 64 -14.32 -10.23 -15.16
C TYR A 64 -14.14 -9.47 -13.87
N ILE A 65 -13.46 -10.07 -12.90
CA ILE A 65 -13.17 -9.46 -11.61
C ILE A 65 -11.69 -9.66 -11.34
N THR A 66 -10.99 -8.58 -10.96
CA THR A 66 -9.58 -8.63 -10.58
C THR A 66 -9.38 -7.96 -9.24
N VAL A 67 -8.53 -8.57 -8.40
CA VAL A 67 -8.28 -8.08 -7.03
C VAL A 67 -6.84 -7.58 -6.89
N HIS A 68 -6.69 -6.40 -6.26
CA HIS A 68 -5.42 -5.71 -6.05
C HIS A 68 -5.33 -5.13 -4.64
N VAL A 69 -5.80 -5.90 -3.66
CA VAL A 69 -5.76 -5.52 -2.25
C VAL A 69 -4.68 -6.31 -1.48
N PRO A 70 -4.08 -5.73 -0.42
CA PRO A 70 -3.16 -6.46 0.43
C PRO A 70 -3.89 -7.52 1.26
N SER A 71 -3.15 -8.55 1.69
CA SER A 71 -3.65 -9.47 2.71
C SER A 71 -3.61 -8.80 4.08
N THR A 72 -4.76 -8.67 4.70
CA THR A 72 -4.97 -8.12 6.05
C THR A 72 -5.97 -9.00 6.80
N LYS A 73 -6.24 -8.69 8.06
CA LYS A 73 -7.28 -9.41 8.82
C LYS A 73 -8.66 -9.30 8.17
N ASP A 74 -8.93 -8.18 7.48
CA ASP A 74 -10.25 -7.90 6.87
C ASP A 74 -10.37 -8.43 5.44
N THR A 75 -9.24 -8.64 4.74
CA THR A 75 -9.24 -9.09 3.34
C THR A 75 -8.92 -10.57 3.18
N LYS A 76 -8.34 -11.22 4.20
CA LYS A 76 -8.07 -12.65 4.18
C LYS A 76 -9.37 -13.45 4.07
N GLY A 77 -9.46 -14.34 3.06
CA GLY A 77 -10.66 -15.12 2.79
C GLY A 77 -11.88 -14.28 2.36
N MET A 78 -11.66 -13.06 1.89
CA MET A 78 -12.75 -12.18 1.45
C MET A 78 -13.49 -12.73 0.22
N LEU A 79 -12.84 -13.55 -0.58
CA LEU A 79 -13.43 -14.25 -1.72
C LEU A 79 -13.78 -15.67 -1.30
N ASN A 80 -15.03 -15.82 -0.87
CA ASN A 80 -15.59 -17.02 -0.29
C ASN A 80 -16.91 -17.41 -1.00
N LYS A 81 -17.55 -18.48 -0.55
CA LYS A 81 -18.79 -19.01 -1.09
C LYS A 81 -19.89 -17.97 -1.25
N GLU A 82 -20.06 -17.08 -0.25
CA GLU A 82 -21.08 -16.02 -0.30
C GLU A 82 -20.81 -15.05 -1.44
N LYS A 83 -19.55 -14.65 -1.63
CA LYS A 83 -19.14 -13.71 -2.68
C LYS A 83 -19.18 -14.36 -4.06
N PHE A 84 -18.78 -15.64 -4.18
CA PHE A 84 -18.94 -16.37 -5.44
C PHE A 84 -20.40 -16.51 -5.85
N ALA A 85 -21.31 -16.75 -4.90
CA ALA A 85 -22.75 -16.84 -5.17
C ALA A 85 -23.33 -15.55 -5.75
N LEU A 86 -22.78 -14.38 -5.40
CA LEU A 86 -23.19 -13.09 -5.94
C LEU A 86 -22.71 -12.84 -7.37
N MET A 87 -21.63 -13.52 -7.80
CA MET A 87 -21.06 -13.29 -9.13
C MET A 87 -22.02 -13.73 -10.24
N LYS A 88 -21.82 -13.20 -11.42
CA LYS A 88 -22.55 -13.66 -12.62
C LYS A 88 -22.16 -15.09 -12.94
N ASP A 89 -23.09 -15.87 -13.48
CA ASP A 89 -22.78 -17.19 -13.98
C ASP A 89 -21.76 -17.10 -15.13
N GLY A 90 -20.70 -17.90 -15.04
CA GLY A 90 -19.62 -17.87 -15.98
C GLY A 90 -18.65 -16.69 -15.82
N ALA A 91 -18.68 -15.98 -14.69
CA ALA A 91 -17.70 -14.94 -14.39
C ALA A 91 -16.26 -15.48 -14.38
N ARG A 92 -15.31 -14.58 -14.57
CA ARG A 92 -13.87 -14.88 -14.53
C ARG A 92 -13.21 -14.08 -13.42
N LEU A 93 -12.47 -14.76 -12.56
CA LEU A 93 -11.76 -14.17 -11.44
C LEU A 93 -10.25 -14.21 -11.67
N LEU A 94 -9.60 -13.06 -11.51
CA LEU A 94 -8.15 -12.91 -11.60
C LEU A 94 -7.61 -12.48 -10.23
N ASN A 95 -6.64 -13.23 -9.71
CA ASN A 95 -5.98 -12.91 -8.45
C ASN A 95 -4.47 -12.96 -8.62
N PHE A 96 -3.87 -11.81 -8.81
CA PHE A 96 -2.43 -11.57 -8.83
C PHE A 96 -1.99 -10.73 -7.61
N ALA A 97 -2.83 -10.65 -6.57
CA ALA A 97 -2.54 -9.87 -5.37
C ALA A 97 -1.95 -10.72 -4.25
N ARG A 98 -2.76 -11.62 -3.65
CA ARG A 98 -2.33 -12.53 -2.58
C ARG A 98 -3.18 -13.80 -2.60
N GLY A 99 -2.56 -14.97 -2.39
CA GLY A 99 -3.27 -16.25 -2.45
C GLY A 99 -4.34 -16.42 -1.37
N ASP A 100 -4.07 -15.93 -0.18
CA ASP A 100 -4.96 -16.06 0.99
C ASP A 100 -6.18 -15.12 1.00
N LEU A 101 -6.37 -14.33 -0.05
CA LEU A 101 -7.62 -13.59 -0.28
C LEU A 101 -8.78 -14.51 -0.65
N VAL A 102 -8.49 -15.69 -1.17
CA VAL A 102 -9.45 -16.67 -1.67
C VAL A 102 -9.54 -17.87 -0.73
N VAL A 103 -10.76 -18.34 -0.45
CA VAL A 103 -11.00 -19.61 0.20
C VAL A 103 -11.01 -20.70 -0.89
N ASN A 104 -9.95 -21.52 -0.94
CA ASN A 104 -9.74 -22.48 -2.04
C ASN A 104 -10.87 -23.52 -2.15
N GLU A 105 -11.41 -24.01 -1.03
CA GLU A 105 -12.52 -24.99 -1.03
C GLU A 105 -13.76 -24.41 -1.72
N ASP A 106 -14.13 -23.18 -1.36
CA ASP A 106 -15.28 -22.47 -1.93
C ASP A 106 -15.05 -22.12 -3.41
N LEU A 107 -13.80 -21.80 -3.77
CA LEU A 107 -13.39 -21.55 -5.15
C LEU A 107 -13.58 -22.79 -6.02
N LEU A 108 -13.11 -23.95 -5.55
CA LEU A 108 -13.23 -25.21 -6.28
C LEU A 108 -14.71 -25.56 -6.54
N GLU A 109 -15.57 -25.42 -5.52
CA GLU A 109 -17.03 -25.61 -5.67
C GLU A 109 -17.62 -24.64 -6.74
N ALA A 110 -17.21 -23.37 -6.69
CA ALA A 110 -17.69 -22.38 -7.65
C ALA A 110 -17.23 -22.63 -9.10
N VAL A 111 -16.02 -23.16 -9.29
CA VAL A 111 -15.51 -23.55 -10.62
C VAL A 111 -16.18 -24.83 -11.12
N GLU A 112 -16.32 -25.85 -10.26
CA GLU A 112 -16.94 -27.14 -10.62
C GLU A 112 -18.43 -26.97 -10.96
N SER A 113 -19.15 -26.09 -10.27
CA SER A 113 -20.55 -25.78 -10.57
C SER A 113 -20.73 -24.89 -11.83
N GLY A 114 -19.65 -24.37 -12.42
CA GLY A 114 -19.70 -23.44 -13.55
C GLY A 114 -20.09 -22.00 -13.16
N LYS A 115 -20.22 -21.72 -11.88
CA LYS A 115 -20.45 -20.34 -11.39
C LYS A 115 -19.31 -19.42 -11.80
N LEU A 116 -18.08 -19.90 -11.66
CA LEU A 116 -16.89 -19.30 -12.24
C LEU A 116 -16.46 -20.12 -13.47
N SER A 117 -16.38 -19.47 -14.63
CA SER A 117 -15.88 -20.12 -15.85
C SER A 117 -14.37 -20.28 -15.85
N LYS A 118 -13.63 -19.39 -15.16
CA LYS A 118 -12.17 -19.43 -15.02
C LYS A 118 -11.73 -18.74 -13.76
N TYR A 119 -10.70 -19.30 -13.14
CA TYR A 119 -9.88 -18.64 -12.12
C TYR A 119 -8.43 -18.58 -12.60
N ILE A 120 -7.82 -17.41 -12.52
CA ILE A 120 -6.45 -17.17 -12.97
C ILE A 120 -5.66 -16.58 -11.81
N THR A 121 -4.53 -17.20 -11.48
CA THR A 121 -3.67 -16.76 -10.37
C THR A 121 -2.21 -17.09 -10.61
N ASP A 122 -1.32 -16.39 -9.92
CA ASP A 122 0.11 -16.73 -9.83
C ASP A 122 0.50 -17.22 -8.41
N PHE A 123 -0.50 -17.63 -7.61
CA PHE A 123 -0.33 -18.26 -6.30
C PHE A 123 -0.66 -19.73 -6.40
N ALA A 124 0.37 -20.54 -6.68
CA ALA A 124 0.24 -21.98 -6.81
C ALA A 124 -0.07 -22.66 -5.45
N SER A 125 -1.02 -23.58 -5.45
CA SER A 125 -1.22 -24.54 -4.38
C SER A 125 -1.50 -25.92 -4.96
N GLN A 126 -1.24 -26.98 -4.19
CA GLN A 126 -1.49 -28.36 -4.65
C GLN A 126 -2.95 -28.60 -5.03
N GLU A 127 -3.88 -27.91 -4.37
CA GLU A 127 -5.32 -28.01 -4.59
C GLU A 127 -5.76 -27.41 -5.93
N LEU A 128 -5.03 -26.41 -6.45
CA LEU A 128 -5.38 -25.65 -7.65
C LEU A 128 -4.66 -26.15 -8.91
N ILE A 129 -3.48 -26.75 -8.76
CA ILE A 129 -2.67 -27.20 -9.91
C ILE A 129 -3.36 -28.37 -10.60
N GLY A 130 -3.43 -28.28 -11.94
CA GLY A 130 -4.01 -29.33 -12.79
C GLY A 130 -5.53 -29.44 -12.75
N LYS A 131 -6.22 -28.51 -12.11
CA LYS A 131 -7.69 -28.45 -12.11
C LYS A 131 -8.20 -27.78 -13.39
N ASP A 132 -9.27 -28.33 -13.94
CA ASP A 132 -9.95 -27.74 -15.07
C ASP A 132 -10.45 -26.32 -14.75
N ASN A 133 -10.36 -25.41 -15.72
CA ASN A 133 -10.79 -24.03 -15.57
C ASN A 133 -10.00 -23.19 -14.54
N ILE A 134 -8.93 -23.71 -13.97
CA ILE A 134 -7.97 -22.98 -13.13
C ILE A 134 -6.65 -22.85 -13.87
N ILE A 135 -6.18 -21.61 -14.05
CA ILE A 135 -4.92 -21.30 -14.69
C ILE A 135 -3.96 -20.76 -13.64
N VAL A 136 -2.94 -21.54 -13.34
CA VAL A 136 -1.87 -21.14 -12.42
C VAL A 136 -0.64 -20.75 -13.22
N LEU A 137 -0.18 -19.52 -13.02
CA LEU A 137 1.00 -18.96 -13.67
C LEU A 137 2.17 -18.90 -12.67
N PRO A 138 3.42 -18.85 -13.13
CA PRO A 138 4.56 -18.54 -12.27
C PRO A 138 4.43 -17.10 -11.70
N HIS A 139 4.79 -16.92 -10.42
CA HIS A 139 4.78 -15.62 -9.77
C HIS A 139 6.04 -14.81 -10.14
N LEU A 140 6.01 -14.15 -11.30
CA LEU A 140 7.16 -13.47 -11.92
C LEU A 140 6.91 -11.97 -12.20
N GLY A 141 5.90 -11.38 -11.58
CA GLY A 141 5.46 -10.01 -11.87
C GLY A 141 6.53 -8.92 -11.68
N ALA A 142 7.56 -9.17 -10.86
CA ALA A 142 8.68 -8.25 -10.64
C ALA A 142 10.05 -8.89 -10.93
N SER A 143 10.07 -10.03 -11.63
CA SER A 143 11.29 -10.83 -11.87
C SER A 143 11.80 -10.66 -13.30
N THR A 144 11.89 -9.43 -13.77
CA THR A 144 12.60 -9.09 -15.02
C THR A 144 13.88 -8.30 -14.68
N PRO A 145 14.93 -8.38 -15.52
CA PRO A 145 16.17 -7.62 -15.31
C PRO A 145 15.91 -6.12 -15.09
N GLU A 146 14.99 -5.54 -15.85
CA GLU A 146 14.63 -4.11 -15.73
C GLU A 146 13.93 -3.81 -14.40
N SER A 147 13.08 -4.72 -13.90
CA SER A 147 12.43 -4.58 -12.60
C SER A 147 13.43 -4.66 -11.45
N GLU A 148 14.36 -5.60 -11.52
CA GLU A 148 15.43 -5.76 -10.51
C GLU A 148 16.32 -4.52 -10.46
N ASP A 149 16.77 -4.02 -11.61
CA ASP A 149 17.53 -2.79 -11.73
C ASP A 149 16.78 -1.57 -11.18
N ASN A 150 15.49 -1.44 -11.50
CA ASN A 150 14.66 -0.35 -11.01
C ASN A 150 14.44 -0.43 -9.51
N CYS A 151 14.21 -1.64 -8.96
CA CYS A 151 14.09 -1.86 -7.52
C CYS A 151 15.38 -1.48 -6.78
N ALA A 152 16.55 -1.90 -7.31
CA ALA A 152 17.85 -1.56 -6.74
C ALA A 152 18.08 -0.04 -6.75
N LYS A 153 17.85 0.63 -7.88
CA LYS A 153 17.99 2.09 -7.99
C LYS A 153 17.05 2.83 -7.04
N MET A 154 15.79 2.39 -6.95
CA MET A 154 14.80 3.00 -6.07
C MET A 154 15.16 2.81 -4.59
N ALA A 155 15.58 1.61 -4.19
CA ALA A 155 16.02 1.33 -2.83
C ALA A 155 17.24 2.18 -2.43
N VAL A 156 18.22 2.35 -3.33
CA VAL A 156 19.39 3.20 -3.10
C VAL A 156 18.99 4.67 -2.95
N GLN A 157 18.09 5.17 -3.81
CA GLN A 157 17.61 6.55 -3.73
C GLN A 157 16.85 6.83 -2.43
N GLU A 158 15.99 5.91 -2.01
CA GLU A 158 15.23 6.03 -0.76
C GLU A 158 16.15 5.97 0.46
N LEU A 159 17.13 5.06 0.45
CA LEU A 159 18.13 4.97 1.51
C LEU A 159 19.00 6.22 1.57
N LYS A 160 19.44 6.75 0.42
CA LYS A 160 20.19 7.99 0.34
C LYS A 160 19.39 9.15 0.92
N ASP A 161 18.13 9.33 0.51
CA ASP A 161 17.29 10.39 1.02
C ASP A 161 17.04 10.26 2.53
N PHE A 162 16.85 9.03 3.02
CA PHE A 162 16.76 8.77 4.46
C PHE A 162 18.06 9.15 5.19
N LEU A 163 19.22 8.77 4.67
CA LEU A 163 20.52 9.04 5.32
C LEU A 163 20.88 10.53 5.27
N GLU A 164 20.66 11.20 4.14
CA GLU A 164 21.07 12.59 3.93
C GLU A 164 20.04 13.61 4.43
N ASN A 165 18.74 13.29 4.33
CA ASN A 165 17.66 14.22 4.64
C ASN A 165 16.70 13.74 5.73
N GLY A 166 16.79 12.48 6.16
CA GLY A 166 15.87 11.92 7.15
C GLY A 166 14.47 11.61 6.63
N ASN A 167 14.21 11.76 5.35
CA ASN A 167 12.92 11.46 4.76
C ASN A 167 12.63 9.96 4.76
N ILE A 168 11.36 9.58 4.95
CA ILE A 168 10.91 8.19 4.89
C ILE A 168 9.91 8.05 3.76
N LYS A 169 10.22 7.13 2.83
CA LYS A 169 9.37 6.77 1.70
C LYS A 169 9.23 5.25 1.62
N ASN A 170 8.04 4.76 1.30
CA ASN A 170 7.72 3.34 1.12
C ASN A 170 8.11 2.40 2.29
N SER A 171 8.27 2.92 3.50
CA SER A 171 8.55 2.08 4.67
C SER A 171 7.37 1.18 5.03
N VAL A 172 7.64 -0.09 5.39
CA VAL A 172 6.59 -1.04 5.81
C VAL A 172 6.10 -0.81 7.24
N ASN A 173 6.93 -0.23 8.11
CA ASN A 173 6.66 -0.07 9.55
C ASN A 173 6.54 1.38 10.01
N PHE A 174 7.15 2.33 9.32
CA PHE A 174 7.06 3.75 9.63
C PHE A 174 6.15 4.51 8.67
N PRO A 175 5.55 5.62 9.09
CA PRO A 175 4.79 6.49 8.22
C PRO A 175 5.69 7.17 7.20
N ALA A 176 5.15 7.49 6.03
CA ALA A 176 5.86 8.33 5.06
C ALA A 176 6.00 9.76 5.61
N VAL A 177 7.22 10.27 5.63
CA VAL A 177 7.55 11.63 6.04
C VAL A 177 8.49 12.23 5.01
N ASN A 178 8.07 13.33 4.41
CA ASN A 178 8.88 14.08 3.45
C ASN A 178 8.84 15.56 3.81
N GLN A 179 10.01 16.12 4.08
CA GLN A 179 10.18 17.55 4.35
C GLN A 179 11.47 18.03 3.67
N PRO A 180 11.40 19.02 2.77
CA PRO A 180 12.60 19.65 2.23
C PRO A 180 13.52 20.11 3.37
N ARG A 181 14.82 19.88 3.21
CA ARG A 181 15.79 20.31 4.21
C ARG A 181 16.31 21.68 3.82
N GLU A 182 15.90 22.70 4.59
CA GLU A 182 16.28 24.10 4.37
C GLU A 182 17.12 24.66 5.52
N SER A 183 17.22 23.93 6.64
CA SER A 183 17.93 24.34 7.85
C SER A 183 19.29 23.65 7.99
N LYS A 184 20.17 24.25 8.80
CA LYS A 184 21.53 23.73 9.04
C LYS A 184 21.55 22.37 9.73
N VAL A 185 20.65 22.19 10.70
CA VAL A 185 20.57 21.00 11.55
C VAL A 185 19.18 20.41 11.48
N ARG A 186 19.09 19.10 11.30
CA ARG A 186 17.86 18.32 11.37
C ARG A 186 18.00 17.20 12.38
N LEU A 187 17.06 17.14 13.31
CA LEU A 187 16.90 16.01 14.22
C LEU A 187 15.83 15.07 13.64
N CYS A 188 16.21 13.78 13.53
CA CYS A 188 15.33 12.70 13.13
C CYS A 188 15.05 11.84 14.36
N ILE A 189 13.85 11.92 14.89
CA ILE A 189 13.49 11.29 16.15
C ILE A 189 12.50 10.15 15.90
N THR A 190 12.89 8.95 16.27
CA THR A 190 12.01 7.79 16.30
C THR A 190 11.45 7.65 17.72
N ASN A 191 10.13 7.58 17.86
CA ASN A 191 9.49 7.50 19.17
C ASN A 191 8.25 6.60 19.16
N LYS A 192 7.82 6.19 20.35
CA LYS A 192 6.52 5.57 20.55
C LYS A 192 5.41 6.59 20.30
N ASN A 193 4.32 6.14 19.71
CA ASN A 193 3.13 6.97 19.48
C ASN A 193 2.33 7.08 20.79
N MET A 194 2.73 8.01 21.66
CA MET A 194 2.14 8.22 22.96
C MET A 194 1.91 9.72 23.26
N PRO A 195 0.96 10.06 24.14
CA PRO A 195 0.69 11.45 24.51
C PRO A 195 1.92 12.18 25.04
N ASN A 196 1.95 13.49 24.86
CA ASN A 196 2.94 14.44 25.41
C ASN A 196 4.38 14.35 24.86
N ILE A 197 4.69 13.44 23.92
CA ILE A 197 6.05 13.34 23.34
C ILE A 197 6.48 14.67 22.72
N LEU A 198 5.66 15.25 21.85
CA LEU A 198 5.98 16.51 21.17
C LEU A 198 6.13 17.67 22.16
N ALA A 199 5.28 17.72 23.18
CA ALA A 199 5.38 18.74 24.22
C ALA A 199 6.70 18.65 25.00
N ARG A 200 7.15 17.43 25.32
CA ARG A 200 8.45 17.19 25.99
C ARG A 200 9.61 17.65 25.12
N ILE A 201 9.61 17.28 23.84
CA ILE A 201 10.66 17.67 22.90
C ILE A 201 10.67 19.19 22.73
N SER A 202 9.51 19.82 22.47
CA SER A 202 9.42 21.27 22.30
C SER A 202 9.85 22.03 23.57
N LYS A 203 9.55 21.48 24.75
CA LYS A 203 10.02 22.06 26.00
C LYS A 203 11.54 22.03 26.13
N LEU A 204 12.20 20.92 25.75
CA LEU A 204 13.67 20.83 25.75
C LEU A 204 14.29 21.88 24.82
N PHE A 205 13.71 22.12 23.66
CA PHE A 205 14.15 23.19 22.76
C PHE A 205 14.00 24.56 23.40
N ALA A 206 12.83 24.85 23.99
CA ALA A 206 12.55 26.12 24.67
C ALA A 206 13.47 26.35 25.87
N ASP A 207 13.68 25.34 26.72
CA ASP A 207 14.54 25.43 27.92
C ASP A 207 16.03 25.74 27.56
N HIS A 208 16.43 25.45 26.33
CA HIS A 208 17.79 25.71 25.82
C HIS A 208 17.84 26.85 24.80
N ASN A 209 16.76 27.61 24.67
CA ASN A 209 16.64 28.76 23.76
C ASN A 209 16.97 28.40 22.29
N LEU A 210 16.57 27.19 21.84
CA LEU A 210 16.69 26.73 20.47
C LEU A 210 15.40 27.01 19.71
N ASN A 211 15.51 27.56 18.49
CA ASN A 211 14.36 27.79 17.65
C ASN A 211 14.02 26.53 16.82
N ILE A 212 12.74 26.24 16.66
CA ILE A 212 12.23 25.21 15.75
C ILE A 212 11.75 25.92 14.48
N GLU A 213 12.49 25.76 13.39
CA GLU A 213 12.13 26.33 12.10
C GLU A 213 10.98 25.55 11.46
N ASN A 214 11.10 24.21 11.48
CA ASN A 214 10.08 23.31 10.99
C ASN A 214 9.97 22.08 11.88
N MET A 215 8.75 21.56 12.02
CA MET A 215 8.49 20.28 12.70
C MET A 215 7.42 19.51 11.96
N VAL A 216 7.74 18.25 11.63
CA VAL A 216 6.77 17.29 11.10
C VAL A 216 6.77 16.06 11.98
N ASN A 217 5.59 15.65 12.42
CA ASN A 217 5.39 14.38 13.12
C ASN A 217 4.35 13.55 12.38
N ARG A 218 4.63 12.28 12.17
CA ARG A 218 3.70 11.31 11.62
C ARG A 218 3.74 10.03 12.44
N SER A 219 2.61 9.40 12.62
CA SER A 219 2.49 8.12 13.34
C SER A 219 1.88 7.03 12.47
N ARG A 220 2.26 5.79 12.76
CA ARG A 220 1.68 4.58 12.19
C ARG A 220 1.67 3.50 13.25
N GLY A 221 0.49 3.14 13.74
CA GLY A 221 0.35 2.21 14.85
C GLY A 221 1.05 2.72 16.11
N ASP A 222 1.92 1.91 16.69
CA ASP A 222 2.60 2.18 17.95
C ASP A 222 3.84 3.09 17.83
N TYR A 223 4.22 3.45 16.60
CA TYR A 223 5.43 4.23 16.33
C TYR A 223 5.12 5.55 15.66
N ALA A 224 5.94 6.54 15.97
CA ALA A 224 5.94 7.84 15.33
C ALA A 224 7.36 8.22 14.90
N TYR A 225 7.44 9.09 13.91
CA TYR A 225 8.66 9.66 13.42
C TYR A 225 8.53 11.17 13.33
N THR A 226 9.49 11.88 13.90
CA THR A 226 9.48 13.33 13.99
C THR A 226 10.74 13.90 13.34
N LEU A 227 10.56 14.81 12.39
CA LEU A 227 11.64 15.66 11.88
C LEU A 227 11.53 17.03 12.54
N ILE A 228 12.65 17.55 13.03
CA ILE A 228 12.77 18.91 13.57
C ILE A 228 13.94 19.59 12.90
N ASP A 229 13.68 20.72 12.30
CA ASP A 229 14.70 21.56 11.66
C ASP A 229 15.00 22.77 12.54
N THR A 230 16.29 23.10 12.67
CA THR A 230 16.76 24.27 13.38
C THR A 230 18.01 24.85 12.69
N ASN A 231 18.20 26.15 12.80
CA ASN A 231 19.44 26.82 12.39
C ASN A 231 20.44 26.98 13.55
N ASP A 232 20.01 26.63 14.75
CA ASP A 232 20.84 26.67 15.95
C ASP A 232 21.76 25.43 16.05
N ASP A 233 22.85 25.57 16.76
CA ASP A 233 23.77 24.47 17.03
C ASP A 233 23.22 23.63 18.21
N VAL A 234 22.77 22.41 17.92
CA VAL A 234 22.28 21.51 18.95
C VAL A 234 23.45 20.77 19.57
N ARG A 235 23.71 21.08 20.86
CA ARG A 235 24.79 20.46 21.61
C ARG A 235 24.49 19.01 21.97
N GLN A 236 25.53 18.23 22.21
CA GLN A 236 25.43 16.81 22.50
C GLN A 236 24.62 16.53 23.78
N ASP A 237 24.75 17.37 24.82
CA ASP A 237 24.01 17.19 26.07
C ASP A 237 22.48 17.35 25.89
N ILE A 238 22.04 18.14 24.91
CA ILE A 238 20.62 18.27 24.56
C ILE A 238 20.12 17.03 23.84
N ILE A 239 20.93 16.50 22.91
CA ILE A 239 20.61 15.26 22.19
C ILE A 239 20.42 14.10 23.18
N GLU A 240 21.36 13.93 24.11
CA GLU A 240 21.31 12.91 25.17
C GLU A 240 20.06 13.05 26.07
N ARG A 241 19.64 14.27 26.38
CA ARG A 241 18.39 14.52 27.13
C ARG A 241 17.15 14.15 26.32
N ILE A 242 17.14 14.40 25.01
CA ILE A 242 16.04 13.97 24.15
C ILE A 242 16.01 12.43 24.09
N GLU A 243 17.16 11.79 23.91
CA GLU A 243 17.28 10.33 23.89
C GLU A 243 16.83 9.67 25.19
N ALA A 244 17.13 10.31 26.33
CA ALA A 244 16.74 9.82 27.65
C ALA A 244 15.24 10.02 27.96
N ALA A 245 14.51 10.79 27.16
CA ALA A 245 13.11 11.04 27.41
C ALA A 245 12.27 9.80 27.16
N GLU A 246 11.33 9.53 28.08
CA GLU A 246 10.44 8.36 27.98
C GLU A 246 9.68 8.34 26.66
N GLY A 247 9.73 7.20 25.97
CA GLY A 247 9.08 6.98 24.69
C GLY A 247 9.94 7.34 23.47
N ILE A 248 11.09 7.96 23.64
CA ILE A 248 12.07 8.11 22.55
C ILE A 248 12.82 6.79 22.36
N ILE A 249 13.02 6.42 21.10
CA ILE A 249 13.70 5.17 20.71
C ILE A 249 15.10 5.48 20.17
N ASN A 250 15.18 6.52 19.34
CA ASN A 250 16.46 6.94 18.73
C ASN A 250 16.39 8.39 18.28
N VAL A 251 17.52 9.07 18.34
CA VAL A 251 17.72 10.41 17.79
C VAL A 251 18.91 10.40 16.86
N ARG A 252 18.71 10.83 15.64
CA ARG A 252 19.79 11.01 14.67
C ARG A 252 19.85 12.48 14.25
N VAL A 253 21.06 13.04 14.28
CA VAL A 253 21.30 14.43 13.86
C VAL A 253 21.94 14.44 12.47
N ILE A 254 21.41 15.25 11.58
CA ILE A 254 21.94 15.51 10.24
C ILE A 254 22.39 16.98 10.21
N LYS A 255 23.67 17.21 9.87
CA LYS A 255 24.31 18.53 9.74
C LYS A 255 24.65 18.85 8.30
#